data_951f335b0717d2a822009d86cefacc5c
#
_entry.id   951f335b0717d2a822009d86cefacc5c
#
_cell.length_a   1.000
_cell.length_b   1.000
_cell.length_c   1.000
_cell.angle_alpha   90.00
_cell.angle_beta   90.00
_cell.angle_gamma   90.00
#
_symmetry.space_group_name_H-M   'P 1'
#
loop_
_entity.id
_entity.type
_entity.pdbx_description
1 polymer ?
#
loop_
_entity_poly.entity_id
_entity_poly.type
_entity_poly.pdbx_seq_one_letter_code
_entity_poly.pdbx_strand_id
1 'polypeptide(L)'
;MLETDRTTTLDPQARLAVLLATTGLTQLDLARLLPVAGRTVRRWMEGVCKPPAVAFEELEALTHTLDEDADSVVRAMGEQGSTAAALLVYRRDYDVPPSRGLRTVGYHLALVRRVAERRPDVQFVTYDRHRYRHWLGSRPDTKAMRNAWAASRVSGGRKADTFRPASPS
;
A
#
# COMPACT_ATOMS: atom_id res chain seq x y z
N MET A 1 47.28 6.61 -14.26
CA MET A 1 45.99 7.28 -14.30
C MET A 1 44.96 6.21 -14.65
N LEU A 2 44.44 5.52 -13.62
CA LEU A 2 43.50 4.41 -13.79
C LEU A 2 42.11 4.97 -13.48
N GLU A 3 41.39 5.32 -14.53
CA GLU A 3 39.96 5.69 -14.49
C GLU A 3 39.18 4.40 -14.21
N THR A 4 38.87 4.18 -12.93
CA THR A 4 38.03 3.06 -12.51
C THR A 4 36.59 3.43 -12.86
N ASP A 5 36.18 3.07 -14.08
CA ASP A 5 34.79 3.09 -14.50
C ASP A 5 33.99 2.11 -13.59
N ARG A 6 33.50 2.64 -12.47
CA ARG A 6 32.57 1.94 -11.58
C ARG A 6 31.17 2.02 -12.15
N THR A 7 30.98 1.51 -13.35
CA THR A 7 29.66 1.14 -13.81
C THR A 7 29.24 -0.07 -12.97
N THR A 8 28.67 0.19 -11.79
CA THR A 8 28.03 -0.85 -10.98
C THR A 8 26.89 -1.40 -11.83
N THR A 9 27.19 -2.43 -12.62
CA THR A 9 26.16 -3.20 -13.33
C THR A 9 25.30 -3.86 -12.26
N LEU A 10 24.19 -3.23 -11.90
CA LEU A 10 23.24 -3.80 -10.97
C LEU A 10 22.79 -5.15 -11.53
N ASP A 11 22.95 -6.21 -10.74
CA ASP A 11 22.43 -7.53 -11.06
C ASP A 11 20.95 -7.43 -11.41
N PRO A 12 20.53 -7.77 -12.64
CA PRO A 12 19.14 -7.60 -13.09
C PRO A 12 18.14 -8.35 -12.20
N GLN A 13 18.55 -9.50 -11.62
CA GLN A 13 17.70 -10.27 -10.73
C GLN A 13 17.53 -9.57 -9.39
N ALA A 14 18.61 -9.08 -8.82
CA ALA A 14 18.59 -8.30 -7.57
C ALA A 14 17.74 -7.02 -7.77
N ARG A 15 17.91 -6.31 -8.88
CA ARG A 15 17.10 -5.13 -9.22
C ARG A 15 15.61 -5.49 -9.32
N LEU A 16 15.26 -6.57 -10.01
CA LEU A 16 13.88 -7.02 -10.14
C LEU A 16 13.28 -7.38 -8.78
N ALA A 17 14.03 -8.10 -7.94
CA ALA A 17 13.58 -8.47 -6.59
C ALA A 17 13.33 -7.24 -5.72
N VAL A 18 14.22 -6.25 -5.76
CA VAL A 18 14.06 -4.98 -5.02
C VAL A 18 12.83 -4.21 -5.49
N LEU A 19 12.61 -4.09 -6.80
CA LEU A 19 11.44 -3.39 -7.35
C LEU A 19 10.11 -4.08 -7.00
N LEU A 20 10.06 -5.42 -7.04
CA LEU A 20 8.90 -6.17 -6.58
C LEU A 20 8.62 -5.93 -5.10
N ALA A 21 9.64 -6.00 -4.24
CA ALA A 21 9.50 -5.71 -2.82
C ALA A 21 9.07 -4.25 -2.55
N THR A 22 9.61 -3.30 -3.31
CA THR A 22 9.29 -1.86 -3.19
C THR A 22 7.86 -1.55 -3.58
N THR A 23 7.34 -2.24 -4.60
CA THR A 23 5.95 -2.08 -5.06
C THR A 23 4.96 -2.97 -4.31
N GLY A 24 5.44 -3.94 -3.52
CA GLY A 24 4.61 -4.93 -2.83
C GLY A 24 3.96 -5.95 -3.79
N LEU A 25 4.44 -6.04 -5.03
CA LEU A 25 3.92 -6.98 -6.02
C LEU A 25 4.59 -8.34 -5.90
N THR A 26 3.80 -9.38 -6.16
CA THR A 26 4.31 -10.75 -6.32
C THR A 26 4.76 -11.00 -7.76
N GLN A 27 5.51 -12.09 -7.99
CA GLN A 27 5.84 -12.55 -9.34
C GLN A 27 4.58 -12.79 -10.21
N LEU A 28 3.48 -13.24 -9.58
CA LEU A 28 2.21 -13.47 -10.27
C LEU A 28 1.56 -12.14 -10.67
N ASP A 29 1.65 -11.13 -9.83
CA ASP A 29 1.13 -9.79 -10.14
C ASP A 29 1.90 -9.17 -11.31
N LEU A 30 3.24 -9.31 -11.32
CA LEU A 30 4.07 -8.87 -12.44
C LEU A 30 3.73 -9.63 -13.72
N ALA A 31 3.50 -10.94 -13.63
CA ALA A 31 3.10 -11.75 -14.78
C ALA A 31 1.76 -11.30 -15.39
N ARG A 32 0.82 -10.87 -14.54
CA ARG A 32 -0.47 -10.29 -14.98
C ARG A 32 -0.32 -8.89 -15.56
N LEU A 33 0.55 -8.08 -14.97
CA LEU A 33 0.82 -6.71 -15.43
C LEU A 33 1.44 -6.70 -16.83
N LEU A 34 2.38 -7.61 -17.10
CA LEU A 34 3.11 -7.71 -18.38
C LEU A 34 2.50 -8.67 -19.39
N PRO A 35 1.29 -9.15 -19.24
CA PRO A 35 0.61 -10.31 -19.83
C PRO A 35 1.56 -11.44 -20.27
N VAL A 36 2.40 -11.91 -19.36
CA VAL A 36 3.32 -13.05 -19.58
C VAL A 36 2.97 -14.23 -18.67
N ALA A 37 3.45 -15.42 -19.02
CA ALA A 37 3.25 -16.59 -18.15
C ALA A 37 4.06 -16.43 -16.83
N GLY A 38 3.47 -16.86 -15.70
CA GLY A 38 4.15 -16.82 -14.39
C GLY A 38 5.48 -17.55 -14.36
N ARG A 39 5.61 -18.67 -15.14
CA ARG A 39 6.89 -19.38 -15.33
C ARG A 39 7.98 -18.49 -15.95
N THR A 40 7.61 -17.54 -16.79
CA THR A 40 8.56 -16.60 -17.42
C THR A 40 9.16 -15.66 -16.36
N VAL A 41 8.32 -15.08 -15.50
CA VAL A 41 8.80 -14.23 -14.40
C VAL A 41 9.67 -15.01 -13.43
N ARG A 42 9.31 -16.26 -13.11
CA ARG A 42 10.15 -17.14 -12.28
C ARG A 42 11.54 -17.34 -12.89
N ARG A 43 11.61 -17.61 -14.20
CA ARG A 43 12.91 -17.76 -14.90
C ARG A 43 13.76 -16.50 -14.86
N TRP A 44 13.15 -15.31 -14.87
CA TRP A 44 13.86 -14.06 -14.65
C TRP A 44 14.45 -13.99 -13.24
N MET A 45 13.67 -14.35 -12.25
CA MET A 45 14.12 -14.35 -10.84
C MET A 45 15.19 -15.39 -10.56
N GLU A 46 15.18 -16.52 -11.26
CA GLU A 46 16.18 -17.60 -11.15
C GLU A 46 17.44 -17.33 -12.01
N GLY A 47 17.47 -16.27 -12.80
CA GLY A 47 18.59 -15.93 -13.67
C GLY A 47 18.73 -16.79 -14.92
N VAL A 48 17.73 -17.59 -15.22
CA VAL A 48 17.72 -18.46 -16.42
C VAL A 48 17.60 -17.64 -17.71
N CYS A 49 16.95 -16.47 -17.63
CA CYS A 49 16.90 -15.50 -18.72
C CYS A 49 16.78 -14.08 -18.14
N LYS A 50 17.24 -13.09 -18.90
CA LYS A 50 17.17 -11.68 -18.50
C LYS A 50 15.73 -11.16 -18.53
N PRO A 51 15.30 -10.38 -17.52
CA PRO A 51 14.06 -9.61 -17.61
C PRO A 51 14.17 -8.60 -18.77
N PRO A 52 13.08 -8.38 -19.52
CA PRO A 52 13.06 -7.33 -20.53
C PRO A 52 13.04 -5.93 -19.89
N ALA A 53 13.48 -4.90 -20.61
CA ALA A 53 13.51 -3.53 -20.12
C ALA A 53 12.14 -3.07 -19.61
N VAL A 54 11.06 -3.40 -20.32
CA VAL A 54 9.69 -3.06 -19.93
C VAL A 54 9.30 -3.56 -18.53
N ALA A 55 9.88 -4.65 -18.05
CA ALA A 55 9.60 -5.14 -16.69
C ALA A 55 10.13 -4.17 -15.62
N PHE A 56 11.26 -3.56 -15.85
CA PHE A 56 11.83 -2.55 -14.96
C PHE A 56 11.09 -1.23 -15.08
N GLU A 57 10.81 -0.78 -16.31
CA GLU A 57 10.10 0.46 -16.60
C GLU A 57 8.71 0.49 -15.92
N GLU A 58 7.95 -0.59 -16.03
CA GLU A 58 6.63 -0.70 -15.39
C GLU A 58 6.73 -0.67 -13.86
N LEU A 59 7.67 -1.40 -13.26
CA LEU A 59 7.85 -1.41 -11.81
C LEU A 59 8.36 -0.07 -11.27
N GLU A 60 9.23 0.62 -12.01
CA GLU A 60 9.72 1.96 -11.67
C GLU A 60 8.61 3.00 -11.78
N ALA A 61 7.78 2.93 -12.83
CA ALA A 61 6.60 3.77 -12.98
C ALA A 61 5.60 3.57 -11.82
N LEU A 62 5.38 2.31 -11.40
CA LEU A 62 4.53 2.01 -10.23
C LEU A 62 5.14 2.52 -8.93
N THR A 63 6.46 2.45 -8.78
CA THR A 63 7.15 3.01 -7.61
C THR A 63 6.95 4.51 -7.51
N HIS A 64 7.13 5.23 -8.63
CA HIS A 64 6.90 6.67 -8.70
C HIS A 64 5.44 7.03 -8.38
N THR A 65 4.49 6.28 -8.95
CA THR A 65 3.07 6.45 -8.65
C THR A 65 2.74 6.25 -7.16
N LEU A 66 3.34 5.26 -6.50
CA LEU A 66 3.15 5.03 -5.07
C LEU A 66 3.64 6.22 -4.23
N ASP A 67 4.71 6.88 -4.65
CA ASP A 67 5.23 8.06 -3.97
C ASP A 67 4.30 9.27 -4.17
N GLU A 68 3.82 9.53 -5.39
CA GLU A 68 2.84 10.57 -5.69
C GLU A 68 1.51 10.36 -4.95
N ASP A 69 1.01 9.10 -4.93
CA ASP A 69 -0.22 8.74 -4.22
C ASP A 69 -0.05 8.94 -2.71
N ALA A 70 1.12 8.59 -2.15
CA ALA A 70 1.41 8.80 -0.73
C ALA A 70 1.41 10.28 -0.37
N ASP A 71 2.05 11.13 -1.19
CA ASP A 71 2.06 12.58 -0.98
C ASP A 71 0.64 13.17 -1.07
N SER A 72 -0.16 12.67 -2.01
CA SER A 72 -1.56 13.09 -2.17
C SER A 72 -2.42 12.71 -0.96
N VAL A 73 -2.23 11.49 -0.42
CA VAL A 73 -2.93 11.02 0.79
C VAL A 73 -2.53 11.86 2.00
N VAL A 74 -1.24 12.13 2.19
CA VAL A 74 -0.72 12.95 3.31
C VAL A 74 -1.28 14.37 3.24
N ARG A 75 -1.31 14.97 2.05
CA ARG A 75 -1.88 16.31 1.84
C ARG A 75 -3.37 16.34 2.19
N ALA A 76 -4.15 15.38 1.67
CA ALA A 76 -5.58 15.29 1.97
C ALA A 76 -5.88 15.10 3.46
N MET A 77 -5.03 14.37 4.19
CA MET A 77 -5.12 14.24 5.64
C MET A 77 -4.85 15.56 6.37
N GLY A 78 -3.92 16.38 5.86
CA GLY A 78 -3.60 17.70 6.42
C GLY A 78 -4.75 18.70 6.27
N GLU A 79 -5.40 18.71 5.11
CA GLU A 79 -6.50 19.62 4.78
C GLU A 79 -7.77 19.34 5.61
N GLN A 80 -7.98 18.11 6.04
CA GLN A 80 -9.16 17.72 6.84
C GLN A 80 -9.11 18.20 8.29
N GLY A 81 -8.02 18.82 8.73
CA GLY A 81 -7.87 19.36 10.10
C GLY A 81 -8.04 18.31 11.22
N SER A 82 -8.08 17.04 10.87
CA SER A 82 -8.31 15.94 11.81
C SER A 82 -7.09 15.70 12.67
N THR A 83 -7.26 15.83 13.98
CA THR A 83 -6.24 15.51 15.00
C THR A 83 -5.87 14.03 15.02
N ALA A 84 -6.56 13.16 14.28
CA ALA A 84 -6.29 11.73 14.18
C ALA A 84 -6.44 11.28 12.72
N ALA A 85 -5.34 11.29 11.99
CA ALA A 85 -5.30 10.71 10.65
C ALA A 85 -5.46 9.19 10.73
N ALA A 86 -6.45 8.64 10.04
CA ALA A 86 -6.71 7.20 10.00
C ALA A 86 -6.45 6.64 8.60
N LEU A 87 -5.73 5.54 8.51
CA LEU A 87 -5.41 4.86 7.27
C LEU A 87 -5.93 3.42 7.31
N LEU A 88 -6.72 3.05 6.30
CA LEU A 88 -7.26 1.70 6.18
C LEU A 88 -6.17 0.71 5.75
N VAL A 89 -6.16 -0.45 6.40
CA VAL A 89 -5.33 -1.58 6.06
C VAL A 89 -6.22 -2.75 5.63
N TYR A 90 -6.12 -3.14 4.38
CA TYR A 90 -6.86 -4.29 3.84
C TYR A 90 -6.07 -5.58 4.04
N ARG A 91 -6.79 -6.68 4.25
CA ARG A 91 -6.20 -8.03 4.44
C ARG A 91 -6.45 -8.97 3.26
N ARG A 92 -7.32 -8.60 2.33
CA ARG A 92 -7.74 -9.45 1.21
C ARG A 92 -7.82 -8.62 -0.05
N ASP A 93 -7.30 -9.15 -1.14
CA ASP A 93 -7.23 -8.44 -2.43
C ASP A 93 -8.59 -7.94 -2.91
N TYR A 94 -9.65 -8.75 -2.69
CA TYR A 94 -11.00 -8.36 -3.12
C TYR A 94 -11.63 -7.22 -2.29
N ASP A 95 -11.03 -6.85 -1.16
CA ASP A 95 -11.44 -5.68 -0.35
C ASP A 95 -10.72 -4.41 -0.78
N VAL A 96 -9.55 -4.53 -1.41
CA VAL A 96 -8.76 -3.40 -1.90
C VAL A 96 -9.50 -2.71 -3.05
N PRO A 97 -9.75 -1.40 -2.99
CA PRO A 97 -10.24 -0.66 -4.16
C PRO A 97 -9.24 -0.78 -5.31
N PRO A 98 -9.71 -0.94 -6.55
CA PRO A 98 -8.80 -0.98 -7.69
C PRO A 98 -8.05 0.33 -7.84
N SER A 99 -6.74 0.26 -7.99
CA SER A 99 -5.88 1.39 -8.33
C SER A 99 -5.02 1.01 -9.53
N ARG A 100 -5.11 1.78 -10.61
CA ARG A 100 -4.36 1.54 -11.87
C ARG A 100 -4.47 0.09 -12.41
N GLY A 101 -5.64 -0.53 -12.27
CA GLY A 101 -5.86 -1.92 -12.65
C GLY A 101 -5.34 -2.96 -11.64
N LEU A 102 -4.61 -2.54 -10.62
CA LEU A 102 -4.12 -3.40 -9.56
C LEU A 102 -5.13 -3.47 -8.40
N ARG A 103 -5.31 -4.67 -7.87
CA ARG A 103 -6.16 -4.94 -6.70
C ARG A 103 -5.45 -5.96 -5.83
N THR A 104 -4.29 -5.56 -5.25
CA THR A 104 -3.51 -6.44 -4.41
C THR A 104 -3.26 -5.79 -3.05
N VAL A 105 -3.30 -6.61 -2.00
CA VAL A 105 -2.96 -6.17 -0.64
C VAL A 105 -1.52 -5.69 -0.59
N GLY A 106 -0.60 -6.36 -1.29
CA GLY A 106 0.82 -6.00 -1.30
C GLY A 106 1.05 -4.58 -1.81
N TYR A 107 0.48 -4.22 -2.97
CA TYR A 107 0.58 -2.86 -3.52
C TYR A 107 -0.04 -1.80 -2.58
N HIS A 108 -1.19 -2.13 -2.00
CA HIS A 108 -1.81 -1.24 -1.02
C HIS A 108 -0.93 -1.06 0.23
N LEU A 109 -0.32 -2.12 0.76
CA LEU A 109 0.58 -2.03 1.92
C LEU A 109 1.85 -1.24 1.60
N ALA A 110 2.35 -1.30 0.37
CA ALA A 110 3.46 -0.45 -0.07
C ALA A 110 3.10 1.04 -0.04
N LEU A 111 1.86 1.41 -0.39
CA LEU A 111 1.33 2.77 -0.23
C LEU A 111 1.19 3.14 1.25
N VAL A 112 0.57 2.26 2.06
CA VAL A 112 0.38 2.46 3.51
C VAL A 112 1.70 2.75 4.20
N ARG A 113 2.75 1.98 3.89
CA ARG A 113 4.10 2.18 4.44
C ARG A 113 4.64 3.56 4.11
N ARG A 114 4.54 3.99 2.84
CA ARG A 114 5.02 5.31 2.42
C ARG A 114 4.30 6.46 3.10
N VAL A 115 2.99 6.33 3.30
CA VAL A 115 2.19 7.31 4.05
C VAL A 115 2.67 7.37 5.51
N ALA A 116 2.89 6.21 6.15
CA ALA A 116 3.36 6.14 7.52
C ALA A 116 4.76 6.74 7.72
N GLU A 117 5.66 6.55 6.75
CA GLU A 117 6.99 7.14 6.75
C GLU A 117 6.93 8.68 6.69
N ARG A 118 5.98 9.24 5.93
CA ARG A 118 5.77 10.70 5.79
C ARG A 118 4.92 11.29 6.92
N ARG A 119 4.07 10.47 7.55
CA ARG A 119 3.15 10.86 8.61
C ARG A 119 3.14 9.83 9.75
N PRO A 120 4.11 9.90 10.68
CA PRO A 120 4.26 8.90 11.75
C PRO A 120 3.10 8.87 12.76
N ASP A 121 2.29 9.94 12.83
CA ASP A 121 1.12 10.07 13.71
C ASP A 121 -0.14 9.36 13.16
N VAL A 122 -0.08 8.81 11.95
CA VAL A 122 -1.20 8.11 11.33
C VAL A 122 -1.57 6.85 12.10
N GLN A 123 -2.87 6.64 12.32
CA GLN A 123 -3.39 5.44 12.96
C GLN A 123 -3.88 4.43 11.92
N PHE A 124 -3.52 3.16 12.10
CA PHE A 124 -3.94 2.10 11.19
C PHE A 124 -5.27 1.50 11.65
N VAL A 125 -6.21 1.39 10.73
CA VAL A 125 -7.51 0.75 10.95
C VAL A 125 -7.65 -0.44 10.02
N THR A 126 -7.75 -1.64 10.57
CA THR A 126 -8.02 -2.83 9.76
C THR A 126 -9.42 -2.76 9.16
N TYR A 127 -9.52 -2.91 7.85
CA TYR A 127 -10.80 -2.96 7.17
C TYR A 127 -11.54 -4.26 7.52
N ASP A 128 -12.74 -4.12 8.07
CA ASP A 128 -13.68 -5.19 8.33
C ASP A 128 -14.93 -4.95 7.47
N ARG A 129 -15.11 -5.80 6.46
CA ARG A 129 -16.22 -5.66 5.49
C ARG A 129 -17.59 -5.70 6.15
N HIS A 130 -17.78 -6.59 7.15
CA HIS A 130 -19.07 -6.74 7.82
C HIS A 130 -19.41 -5.49 8.64
N ARG A 131 -18.48 -5.04 9.48
CA ARG A 131 -18.63 -3.84 10.29
C ARG A 131 -18.78 -2.59 9.45
N TYR A 132 -18.00 -2.49 8.36
CA TYR A 132 -18.10 -1.38 7.43
C TYR A 132 -19.48 -1.33 6.75
N ARG A 133 -19.98 -2.46 6.23
CA ARG A 133 -21.30 -2.53 5.60
C ARG A 133 -22.43 -2.18 6.57
N HIS A 134 -22.36 -2.65 7.79
CA HIS A 134 -23.33 -2.29 8.84
C HIS A 134 -23.32 -0.78 9.11
N TRP A 135 -22.14 -0.17 9.23
CA TRP A 135 -21.98 1.28 9.41
C TRP A 135 -22.41 2.06 8.17
N LEU A 136 -22.12 1.56 6.97
CA LEU A 136 -22.46 2.20 5.71
C LEU A 136 -24.00 2.29 5.49
N GLY A 137 -24.72 1.24 5.85
CA GLY A 137 -26.16 1.13 5.58
C GLY A 137 -26.47 1.17 4.09
N SER A 138 -27.41 2.02 3.69
CA SER A 138 -27.81 2.22 2.30
C SER A 138 -26.96 3.23 1.51
N ARG A 139 -25.94 3.83 2.16
CA ARG A 139 -25.06 4.82 1.51
C ARG A 139 -24.17 4.18 0.44
N PRO A 140 -23.78 4.90 -0.62
CA PRO A 140 -22.89 4.37 -1.63
C PRO A 140 -21.49 4.09 -1.06
N ASP A 141 -20.87 2.97 -1.46
CA ASP A 141 -19.49 2.63 -1.08
C ASP A 141 -18.51 3.46 -1.92
N THR A 142 -17.99 4.52 -1.33
CA THR A 142 -17.03 5.43 -1.95
C THR A 142 -15.72 5.48 -1.13
N LYS A 143 -14.64 5.96 -1.74
CA LYS A 143 -13.37 6.23 -1.03
C LYS A 143 -13.59 7.16 0.17
N ALA A 144 -14.41 8.21 0.01
CA ALA A 144 -14.75 9.14 1.07
C ALA A 144 -15.45 8.44 2.25
N MET A 145 -16.42 7.56 1.97
CA MET A 145 -17.12 6.80 3.01
C MET A 145 -16.20 5.81 3.74
N ARG A 146 -15.29 5.16 3.04
CA ARG A 146 -14.29 4.28 3.66
C ARG A 146 -13.35 5.06 4.59
N ASN A 147 -12.89 6.24 4.17
CA ASN A 147 -12.06 7.12 4.99
C ASN A 147 -12.84 7.64 6.22
N ALA A 148 -14.11 8.05 6.05
CA ALA A 148 -14.96 8.50 7.15
C ALA A 148 -15.20 7.38 8.17
N TRP A 149 -15.39 6.13 7.72
CA TRP A 149 -15.47 4.99 8.62
C TRP A 149 -14.19 4.77 9.39
N ALA A 150 -13.02 4.83 8.73
CA ALA A 150 -11.73 4.70 9.39
C ALA A 150 -11.55 5.78 10.47
N ALA A 151 -11.86 7.03 10.17
CA ALA A 151 -11.79 8.15 11.12
C ALA A 151 -12.71 7.93 12.33
N SER A 152 -13.92 7.40 12.12
CA SER A 152 -14.86 7.09 13.21
C SER A 152 -14.34 6.04 14.18
N ARG A 153 -13.53 5.09 13.68
CA ARG A 153 -12.92 4.03 14.51
C ARG A 153 -11.83 4.57 15.43
N VAL A 154 -11.09 5.56 14.97
CA VAL A 154 -10.04 6.22 15.75
C VAL A 154 -10.65 7.16 16.80
N SER A 155 -11.67 7.93 16.44
CA SER A 155 -12.33 8.87 17.35
C SER A 155 -13.13 8.16 18.44
N GLY A 156 -13.73 7.00 18.14
CA GLY A 156 -14.50 6.20 19.09
C GLY A 156 -13.66 5.53 20.19
N GLY A 157 -12.38 5.23 19.90
CA GLY A 157 -11.46 4.63 20.86
C GLY A 157 -11.09 5.54 22.04
N ARG A 158 -11.15 6.85 21.86
CA ARG A 158 -10.87 7.81 22.96
C ARG A 158 -11.98 7.92 24.01
N LYS A 159 -13.20 7.43 23.77
CA LYS A 159 -14.31 7.45 24.72
C LYS A 159 -14.39 6.22 25.63
N ALA A 160 -13.62 5.16 25.35
CA ALA A 160 -13.68 3.91 26.09
C ALA A 160 -12.73 3.83 27.30
N ASP A 161 -11.80 4.78 27.46
CA ASP A 161 -10.74 4.70 28.48
C ASP A 161 -11.03 5.52 29.76
N THR A 162 -12.28 6.00 29.95
CA THR A 162 -12.72 6.68 31.18
C THR A 162 -13.63 5.81 32.06
N PHE A 163 -13.47 4.48 32.02
CA PHE A 163 -14.04 3.64 33.05
C PHE A 163 -13.10 3.60 34.28
N ARG A 164 -13.25 4.57 35.15
CA ARG A 164 -12.64 4.58 36.46
C ARG A 164 -13.50 3.71 37.38
N PRO A 165 -13.04 2.54 37.88
CA PRO A 165 -13.80 1.80 38.87
C PRO A 165 -13.90 2.62 40.15
N ALA A 166 -15.12 2.77 40.68
CA ALA A 166 -15.37 3.35 41.97
C ALA A 166 -14.71 2.48 43.04
N SER A 167 -13.93 3.10 43.91
CA SER A 167 -13.34 2.45 45.10
C SER A 167 -14.45 2.03 46.03
N PRO A 168 -14.45 0.77 46.57
CA PRO A 168 -15.36 0.39 47.63
C PRO A 168 -14.95 1.04 48.96
N SER A 169 -15.92 1.62 49.64
CA SER A 169 -15.83 2.10 51.03
C SER A 169 -15.85 0.94 52.00
#